data_6b536f717b84f28625c069a12dc57014
#
_entry.id   6b536f717b84f28625c069a12dc57014
#
_cell.length_a   1.000
_cell.length_b   1.000
_cell.length_c   1.000
_cell.angle_alpha   90.00
_cell.angle_beta   90.00
_cell.angle_gamma   90.00
#
_symmetry.space_group_name_H-M   'P 1'
#
loop_
_entity.id
_entity.type
_entity.pdbx_description
1 polymer ?
#
loop_
_entity_poly.entity_id
_entity_poly.type
_entity_poly.pdbx_seq_one_letter_code
_entity_poly.pdbx_strand_id
1 'polypeptide(L)'
;MKEIGPAWIDEYYLTFDYYSSSREAGAANLKLLASGMAATPGALFEIDEETLEALDRKEGHPNPKYYQRKIVTAYTADGKAHQAYTYIHYATENNFHPPSQEYEALIRNGLNRLELTTNWLDDALGNSMNAKFEHVFVYGTLMKGMPRHSEMQDGCTLVCEGTVQGDLYQISDYPGLVVGSGTVQGELYRASDMFQIIQRLDWIEGAGGANPLFNRVIQEVTTEQGQVWAYAYHYAKPTDSLEKIISGDWLSFNE
;
A
#
# COMPACT_ATOMS: atom_id res chain seq x y z
N MET A 1 23.77 1.16 -0.95
CA MET A 1 22.30 1.34 -1.06
C MET A 1 21.87 1.00 -2.47
N LYS A 2 20.86 0.11 -2.66
CA LYS A 2 20.31 -0.33 -3.96
C LYS A 2 18.80 -0.05 -3.97
N GLU A 3 18.30 0.64 -4.98
CA GLU A 3 16.86 0.85 -5.15
C GLU A 3 16.19 -0.45 -5.59
N ILE A 4 15.09 -0.82 -4.92
CA ILE A 4 14.23 -1.96 -5.27
C ILE A 4 13.12 -1.47 -6.21
N GLY A 5 12.51 -0.32 -5.92
CA GLY A 5 11.48 0.29 -6.75
C GLY A 5 10.40 1.02 -5.97
N PRO A 6 9.26 1.31 -6.64
CA PRO A 6 8.11 1.91 -6.00
C PRO A 6 7.51 0.96 -4.95
N ALA A 7 7.05 1.55 -3.85
CA ALA A 7 6.37 0.81 -2.79
C ALA A 7 5.39 1.70 -2.05
N TRP A 8 4.44 1.07 -1.37
CA TRP A 8 3.48 1.74 -0.50
C TRP A 8 3.56 1.19 0.92
N ILE A 9 3.34 2.06 1.89
CA ILE A 9 3.09 1.68 3.28
C ILE A 9 1.65 1.98 3.65
N ASP A 10 0.96 1.04 4.31
CA ASP A 10 -0.39 1.23 4.83
C ASP A 10 -0.35 1.97 6.17
N GLU A 11 -1.48 2.58 6.58
CA GLU A 11 -1.69 3.24 7.87
C GLU A 11 -0.96 4.57 8.08
N TYR A 12 -0.21 5.06 7.11
CA TYR A 12 0.56 6.29 7.25
C TYR A 12 0.14 7.35 6.24
N TYR A 13 0.17 8.60 6.69
CA TYR A 13 -0.11 9.77 5.87
C TYR A 13 1.08 10.74 5.90
N LEU A 14 1.45 11.28 4.74
CA LEU A 14 2.53 12.26 4.61
C LEU A 14 2.10 13.62 5.20
N THR A 15 2.94 14.21 6.03
CA THR A 15 2.72 15.53 6.64
C THR A 15 3.99 16.37 6.64
N PHE A 16 3.85 17.67 6.93
CA PHE A 16 4.95 18.59 7.22
C PHE A 16 4.71 19.24 8.59
N ASP A 17 4.60 18.42 9.63
CA ASP A 17 4.34 18.83 11.02
C ASP A 17 5.61 18.89 11.88
N TYR A 18 6.78 18.79 11.26
CA TYR A 18 8.09 18.91 11.91
C TYR A 18 8.89 20.06 11.29
N TYR A 19 9.32 21.02 12.15
CA TYR A 19 10.25 22.07 11.73
C TYR A 19 11.68 21.61 11.89
N SER A 20 12.44 21.56 10.80
CA SER A 20 13.85 21.25 10.78
C SER A 20 14.69 22.51 10.90
N SER A 21 15.37 22.70 12.03
CA SER A 21 16.24 23.87 12.22
C SER A 21 17.45 23.90 11.26
N SER A 22 17.92 22.74 10.80
CA SER A 22 19.02 22.66 9.83
C SER A 22 18.59 23.01 8.41
N ARG A 23 17.29 22.88 8.09
CA ARG A 23 16.70 23.26 6.80
C ARG A 23 16.03 24.63 6.85
N GLU A 24 15.80 25.15 8.06
CA GLU A 24 14.99 26.35 8.33
C GLU A 24 13.59 26.28 7.69
N ALA A 25 13.03 25.06 7.58
CA ALA A 25 11.77 24.77 6.90
C ALA A 25 11.12 23.49 7.43
N GLY A 26 9.91 23.20 6.99
CA GLY A 26 9.23 21.94 7.25
C GLY A 26 9.98 20.76 6.64
N ALA A 27 10.03 19.65 7.39
CA ALA A 27 10.51 18.37 6.90
C ALA A 27 9.37 17.36 6.85
N ALA A 28 9.41 16.48 5.85
CA ALA A 28 8.41 15.44 5.66
C ALA A 28 8.37 14.50 6.87
N ASN A 29 7.18 14.21 7.32
CA ASN A 29 6.91 13.30 8.41
C ASN A 29 5.75 12.37 8.05
N LEU A 30 5.57 11.30 8.81
CA LEU A 30 4.49 10.35 8.64
C LEU A 30 3.59 10.35 9.88
N LYS A 31 2.30 10.51 9.66
CA LYS A 31 1.28 10.43 10.71
C LYS A 31 0.58 9.07 10.61
N LEU A 32 0.57 8.33 11.73
CA LEU A 32 -0.14 7.06 11.82
C LEU A 32 -1.66 7.31 11.84
N LEU A 33 -2.39 6.62 10.98
CA LEU A 33 -3.84 6.57 10.92
C LEU A 33 -4.31 5.12 10.93
N ALA A 34 -5.64 4.90 11.03
CA ALA A 34 -6.18 3.56 10.91
C ALA A 34 -6.05 3.03 9.47
N SER A 35 -5.92 1.72 9.34
CA SER A 35 -5.89 1.01 8.06
C SER A 35 -7.14 1.33 7.23
N GLY A 36 -6.97 1.51 5.93
CA GLY A 36 -8.02 1.99 5.03
C GLY A 36 -8.27 3.51 5.07
N MET A 37 -7.66 4.25 6.01
CA MET A 37 -7.74 5.71 6.05
C MET A 37 -6.55 6.39 5.36
N ALA A 38 -5.41 5.73 5.33
CA ALA A 38 -4.19 6.29 4.75
C ALA A 38 -3.27 5.20 4.20
N ALA A 39 -2.59 5.53 3.13
CA ALA A 39 -1.41 4.83 2.63
C ALA A 39 -0.48 5.86 2.01
N THR A 40 0.82 5.65 2.06
CA THR A 40 1.79 6.62 1.53
C THR A 40 2.73 5.96 0.53
N PRO A 41 2.86 6.53 -0.68
CA PRO A 41 3.80 6.05 -1.69
C PRO A 41 5.24 6.50 -1.40
N GLY A 42 6.20 5.70 -1.84
CA GLY A 42 7.62 6.02 -1.74
C GLY A 42 8.50 5.05 -2.50
N ALA A 43 9.80 5.14 -2.28
CA ALA A 43 10.80 4.24 -2.82
C ALA A 43 11.30 3.26 -1.75
N LEU A 44 11.39 1.99 -2.09
CA LEU A 44 12.00 0.97 -1.26
C LEU A 44 13.48 0.78 -1.68
N PHE A 45 14.37 0.74 -0.69
CA PHE A 45 15.80 0.52 -0.88
C PHE A 45 16.30 -0.65 -0.03
N GLU A 46 17.18 -1.44 -0.61
CA GLU A 46 18.03 -2.37 0.14
C GLU A 46 19.29 -1.66 0.61
N ILE A 47 19.57 -1.75 1.89
CA ILE A 47 20.73 -1.10 2.52
C ILE A 47 21.51 -2.08 3.39
N ASP A 48 22.80 -1.84 3.55
CA ASP A 48 23.65 -2.53 4.50
C ASP A 48 23.59 -1.87 5.89
N GLU A 49 24.19 -2.52 6.87
CA GLU A 49 24.20 -2.05 8.27
C GLU A 49 24.94 -0.71 8.43
N GLU A 50 26.05 -0.50 7.69
CA GLU A 50 26.80 0.75 7.72
C GLU A 50 25.95 1.93 7.22
N THR A 51 25.20 1.73 6.14
CA THR A 51 24.24 2.71 5.61
C THR A 51 23.12 2.98 6.63
N LEU A 52 22.58 1.94 7.29
CA LEU A 52 21.55 2.11 8.32
C LEU A 52 22.04 2.94 9.49
N GLU A 53 23.27 2.67 10.00
CA GLU A 53 23.88 3.47 11.06
C GLU A 53 24.13 4.93 10.62
N ALA A 54 24.50 5.14 9.36
CA ALA A 54 24.68 6.50 8.83
C ALA A 54 23.35 7.26 8.77
N LEU A 55 22.26 6.57 8.39
CA LEU A 55 20.90 7.14 8.41
C LEU A 55 20.45 7.45 9.84
N ASP A 56 20.65 6.54 10.80
CA ASP A 56 20.34 6.79 12.21
C ASP A 56 21.04 8.05 12.74
N ARG A 57 22.31 8.20 12.45
CA ARG A 57 23.05 9.42 12.84
C ARG A 57 22.50 10.68 12.19
N LYS A 58 22.15 10.59 10.90
CA LYS A 58 21.59 11.72 10.14
C LYS A 58 20.22 12.14 10.66
N GLU A 59 19.35 11.18 10.96
CA GLU A 59 17.99 11.41 11.45
C GLU A 59 17.94 11.67 12.98
N GLY A 60 19.09 11.49 13.67
CA GLY A 60 19.24 11.76 15.11
C GLY A 60 18.71 10.66 16.01
N HIS A 61 18.40 9.48 15.46
CA HIS A 61 18.00 8.30 16.24
C HIS A 61 19.17 7.81 17.13
N PRO A 62 18.93 7.40 18.39
CA PRO A 62 17.63 7.21 19.07
C PRO A 62 17.18 8.39 19.94
N ASN A 63 17.71 9.60 19.75
CA ASN A 63 17.30 10.74 20.57
C ASN A 63 15.84 11.13 20.29
N PRO A 64 14.93 11.11 21.30
CA PRO A 64 13.49 11.32 21.08
C PRO A 64 13.11 12.73 20.60
N LYS A 65 14.04 13.68 20.60
CA LYS A 65 13.83 15.02 20.03
C LYS A 65 13.87 15.06 18.50
N TYR A 66 14.35 13.99 17.88
CA TYR A 66 14.53 13.87 16.44
C TYR A 66 13.71 12.70 15.89
N TYR A 67 13.92 12.36 14.64
CA TYR A 67 13.26 11.22 14.02
C TYR A 67 13.60 9.90 14.71
N GLN A 68 12.60 9.06 14.85
CA GLN A 68 12.74 7.74 15.41
C GLN A 68 12.59 6.68 14.33
N ARG A 69 13.52 5.76 14.25
CA ARG A 69 13.45 4.61 13.36
C ARG A 69 12.29 3.70 13.74
N LYS A 70 11.45 3.39 12.77
CA LYS A 70 10.29 2.51 12.88
C LYS A 70 10.38 1.37 11.86
N ILE A 71 9.91 0.19 12.25
CA ILE A 71 9.64 -0.90 11.30
C ILE A 71 8.22 -0.71 10.77
N VAL A 72 8.09 -0.75 9.45
CA VAL A 72 6.82 -0.71 8.73
C VAL A 72 6.78 -1.84 7.71
N THR A 73 5.59 -2.21 7.25
CA THR A 73 5.43 -3.10 6.11
C THR A 73 5.29 -2.27 4.84
N ALA A 74 6.22 -2.46 3.91
CA ALA A 74 6.18 -1.84 2.58
C ALA A 74 5.79 -2.90 1.54
N TYR A 75 4.88 -2.54 0.63
CA TYR A 75 4.38 -3.41 -0.42
C TYR A 75 4.91 -2.97 -1.77
N THR A 76 5.52 -3.89 -2.52
CA THR A 76 5.98 -3.69 -3.90
C THR A 76 4.86 -3.99 -4.90
N ALA A 77 5.07 -3.69 -6.19
CA ALA A 77 4.07 -3.79 -7.25
C ALA A 77 3.40 -5.18 -7.36
N ASP A 78 4.12 -6.23 -7.02
CA ASP A 78 3.65 -7.62 -6.97
C ASP A 78 2.88 -7.98 -5.68
N GLY A 79 2.60 -7.01 -4.81
CA GLY A 79 1.95 -7.21 -3.52
C GLY A 79 2.82 -7.86 -2.46
N LYS A 80 4.11 -8.06 -2.72
CA LYS A 80 5.03 -8.63 -1.75
C LYS A 80 5.28 -7.68 -0.60
N ALA A 81 5.11 -8.19 0.62
CA ALA A 81 5.37 -7.47 1.85
C ALA A 81 6.85 -7.51 2.22
N HIS A 82 7.43 -6.36 2.52
CA HIS A 82 8.80 -6.19 3.00
C HIS A 82 8.80 -5.49 4.35
N GLN A 83 9.55 -6.03 5.32
CA GLN A 83 9.84 -5.30 6.55
C GLN A 83 10.89 -4.24 6.23
N ALA A 84 10.52 -2.98 6.37
CA ALA A 84 11.36 -1.83 6.04
C ALA A 84 11.50 -0.89 7.23
N TYR A 85 12.61 -0.14 7.26
CA TYR A 85 12.77 0.96 8.19
C TYR A 85 12.30 2.27 7.55
N THR A 86 11.57 3.05 8.33
CA THR A 86 11.30 4.46 8.07
C THR A 86 11.60 5.29 9.31
N TYR A 87 11.64 6.60 9.15
CA TYR A 87 11.91 7.52 10.25
C TYR A 87 10.70 8.42 10.47
N ILE A 88 10.20 8.44 11.71
CA ILE A 88 9.00 9.18 12.10
C ILE A 88 9.35 10.12 13.24
N HIS A 89 8.95 11.38 13.14
CA HIS A 89 9.02 12.33 14.23
C HIS A 89 7.69 12.33 14.98
N TYR A 90 7.77 12.11 16.30
CA TYR A 90 6.58 12.19 17.16
C TYR A 90 6.39 13.66 17.57
N ALA A 91 5.78 14.44 16.68
CA ALA A 91 5.45 15.83 16.94
C ALA A 91 4.48 15.94 18.13
N THR A 92 4.78 16.84 19.06
CA THR A 92 3.89 17.15 20.18
C THR A 92 2.80 18.15 19.81
N GLU A 93 2.99 18.85 18.70
CA GLU A 93 2.07 19.86 18.16
C GLU A 93 1.83 19.60 16.68
N ASN A 94 0.55 19.62 16.25
CA ASN A 94 0.18 19.47 14.83
C ASN A 94 0.34 20.80 14.07
N ASN A 95 1.50 21.44 14.16
CA ASN A 95 1.78 22.69 13.49
C ASN A 95 2.32 22.42 12.08
N PHE A 96 1.66 22.95 11.08
CA PHE A 96 2.14 22.90 9.72
C PHE A 96 3.36 23.83 9.53
N HIS A 97 4.42 23.29 8.94
CA HIS A 97 5.61 24.02 8.55
C HIS A 97 5.84 23.82 7.05
N PRO A 98 5.75 24.87 6.21
CA PRO A 98 5.98 24.71 4.78
C PRO A 98 7.42 24.23 4.51
N PRO A 99 7.61 23.24 3.62
CA PRO A 99 8.93 22.84 3.18
C PRO A 99 9.56 23.91 2.27
N SER A 100 10.89 23.84 2.08
CA SER A 100 11.51 24.66 1.01
C SER A 100 11.14 24.14 -0.37
N GLN A 101 11.14 25.02 -1.38
CA GLN A 101 10.85 24.64 -2.77
C GLN A 101 11.81 23.56 -3.30
N GLU A 102 13.07 23.62 -2.91
CA GLU A 102 14.07 22.60 -3.28
C GLU A 102 13.74 21.23 -2.70
N TYR A 103 13.30 21.20 -1.43
CA TYR A 103 12.95 19.95 -0.77
C TYR A 103 11.65 19.35 -1.32
N GLU A 104 10.64 20.18 -1.58
CA GLU A 104 9.43 19.77 -2.29
C GLU A 104 9.78 19.16 -3.66
N ALA A 105 10.61 19.86 -4.45
CA ALA A 105 11.01 19.39 -5.77
C ALA A 105 11.74 18.03 -5.73
N LEU A 106 12.57 17.78 -4.71
CA LEU A 106 13.22 16.48 -4.52
C LEU A 106 12.21 15.36 -4.32
N ILE A 107 11.20 15.55 -3.47
CA ILE A 107 10.15 14.55 -3.22
C ILE A 107 9.32 14.34 -4.48
N ARG A 108 8.85 15.41 -5.12
CA ARG A 108 8.03 15.37 -6.33
C ARG A 108 8.73 14.67 -7.48
N ASN A 109 9.99 15.01 -7.72
CA ASN A 109 10.80 14.37 -8.76
C ASN A 109 11.04 12.88 -8.48
N GLY A 110 11.22 12.51 -7.20
CA GLY A 110 11.34 11.12 -6.78
C GLY A 110 10.07 10.32 -7.07
N LEU A 111 8.90 10.85 -6.71
CA LEU A 111 7.60 10.23 -7.00
C LEU A 111 7.35 10.10 -8.50
N ASN A 112 7.55 11.18 -9.27
CA ASN A 112 7.36 11.18 -10.73
C ASN A 112 8.29 10.18 -11.43
N ARG A 113 9.55 10.07 -11.01
CA ARG A 113 10.51 9.10 -11.56
C ARG A 113 10.06 7.65 -11.36
N LEU A 114 9.34 7.39 -10.29
CA LEU A 114 8.80 6.07 -9.94
C LEU A 114 7.35 5.87 -10.42
N GLU A 115 6.83 6.80 -11.21
CA GLU A 115 5.44 6.78 -11.72
C GLU A 115 4.40 6.72 -10.60
N LEU A 116 4.76 7.24 -9.41
CA LEU A 116 3.86 7.33 -8.26
C LEU A 116 3.09 8.65 -8.26
N THR A 117 1.87 8.61 -7.75
CA THR A 117 1.02 9.81 -7.63
C THR A 117 1.62 10.83 -6.67
N THR A 118 1.45 12.12 -6.98
CA THR A 118 1.86 13.25 -6.13
C THR A 118 0.73 13.76 -5.23
N ASN A 119 -0.47 13.20 -5.30
CA ASN A 119 -1.64 13.71 -4.55
C ASN A 119 -1.39 13.82 -3.05
N TRP A 120 -0.69 12.85 -2.45
CA TRP A 120 -0.33 12.89 -1.01
C TRP A 120 0.64 14.02 -0.68
N LEU A 121 1.58 14.30 -1.59
CA LEU A 121 2.48 15.46 -1.44
C LEU A 121 1.71 16.77 -1.57
N ASP A 122 0.82 16.89 -2.55
CA ASP A 122 0.02 18.10 -2.78
C ASP A 122 -0.89 18.39 -1.57
N ASP A 123 -1.48 17.36 -0.98
CA ASP A 123 -2.26 17.46 0.24
C ASP A 123 -1.41 17.88 1.44
N ALA A 124 -0.26 17.25 1.63
CA ALA A 124 0.63 17.60 2.72
C ALA A 124 1.13 19.06 2.62
N LEU A 125 1.39 19.54 1.41
CA LEU A 125 1.74 20.94 1.13
C LEU A 125 0.59 21.90 1.43
N GLY A 126 -0.65 21.50 1.16
CA GLY A 126 -1.87 22.23 1.47
C GLY A 126 -2.31 22.12 2.94
N ASN A 127 -1.54 21.43 3.79
CA ASN A 127 -1.94 21.09 5.17
C ASN A 127 -3.33 20.44 5.22
N SER A 128 -3.60 19.54 4.29
CA SER A 128 -4.85 18.81 4.15
C SER A 128 -4.61 17.30 4.13
N MET A 129 -5.66 16.52 4.29
CA MET A 129 -5.64 15.05 4.28
C MET A 129 -6.81 14.51 3.44
N ASN A 130 -6.95 15.03 2.21
CA ASN A 130 -8.04 14.68 1.31
C ASN A 130 -7.69 13.54 0.35
N ALA A 131 -6.40 13.32 0.06
CA ALA A 131 -5.97 12.21 -0.75
C ALA A 131 -6.36 10.89 -0.08
N LYS A 132 -6.98 10.00 -0.86
CA LYS A 132 -7.51 8.73 -0.37
C LYS A 132 -6.93 7.58 -1.15
N PHE A 133 -6.61 6.51 -0.43
CA PHE A 133 -6.34 5.22 -1.03
C PHE A 133 -7.67 4.48 -1.14
N GLU A 134 -8.32 4.57 -2.30
CA GLU A 134 -9.75 4.25 -2.45
C GLU A 134 -10.05 3.03 -3.34
N HIS A 135 -9.02 2.29 -3.78
CA HIS A 135 -9.20 1.16 -4.68
C HIS A 135 -9.00 -0.19 -3.99
N VAL A 136 -9.81 -1.17 -4.37
CA VAL A 136 -9.67 -2.57 -4.00
C VAL A 136 -9.80 -3.44 -5.26
N PHE A 137 -8.91 -4.41 -5.40
CA PHE A 137 -8.91 -5.41 -6.47
C PHE A 137 -9.42 -6.73 -5.94
N VAL A 138 -10.37 -7.33 -6.67
CA VAL A 138 -10.96 -8.64 -6.36
C VAL A 138 -10.84 -9.56 -7.58
N TYR A 139 -10.57 -10.85 -7.33
CA TYR A 139 -10.23 -11.83 -8.37
C TYR A 139 -10.97 -13.17 -8.20
N GLY A 140 -11.97 -13.23 -7.31
CA GLY A 140 -12.66 -14.47 -6.94
C GLY A 140 -14.14 -14.27 -6.67
N THR A 141 -14.63 -14.82 -5.56
CA THR A 141 -16.05 -14.86 -5.21
C THR A 141 -16.70 -13.48 -4.98
N LEU A 142 -15.90 -12.43 -4.82
CA LEU A 142 -16.36 -11.04 -4.72
C LEU A 142 -16.62 -10.36 -6.08
N MET A 143 -16.16 -10.96 -7.20
CA MET A 143 -16.39 -10.41 -8.54
C MET A 143 -17.87 -10.42 -8.92
N LYS A 144 -18.23 -9.59 -9.90
CA LYS A 144 -19.59 -9.49 -10.44
C LYS A 144 -20.11 -10.86 -10.92
N GLY A 145 -21.31 -11.20 -10.49
CA GLY A 145 -21.93 -12.49 -10.81
C GLY A 145 -21.55 -13.65 -9.90
N MET A 146 -20.58 -13.46 -9.03
CA MET A 146 -20.11 -14.48 -8.09
C MET A 146 -20.88 -14.44 -6.75
N PRO A 147 -20.85 -15.53 -5.94
CA PRO A 147 -21.71 -15.67 -4.75
C PRO A 147 -21.58 -14.57 -3.69
N ARG A 148 -20.41 -13.93 -3.56
CA ARG A 148 -20.17 -12.87 -2.57
C ARG A 148 -20.15 -11.46 -3.17
N HIS A 149 -20.56 -11.30 -4.43
CA HIS A 149 -20.57 -9.98 -5.08
C HIS A 149 -21.43 -8.93 -4.34
N SER A 150 -22.47 -9.36 -3.63
CA SER A 150 -23.30 -8.45 -2.81
C SER A 150 -22.47 -7.63 -1.80
N GLU A 151 -21.35 -8.17 -1.32
CA GLU A 151 -20.44 -7.48 -0.39
C GLU A 151 -19.72 -6.29 -1.03
N MET A 152 -19.61 -6.28 -2.37
CA MET A 152 -19.02 -5.18 -3.13
C MET A 152 -20.06 -4.12 -3.55
N GLN A 153 -21.36 -4.47 -3.59
CA GLN A 153 -22.40 -3.56 -4.05
C GLN A 153 -22.68 -2.42 -3.08
N ASP A 154 -22.46 -2.65 -1.78
CA ASP A 154 -22.64 -1.63 -0.76
C ASP A 154 -21.34 -0.86 -0.52
N GLY A 155 -21.31 0.37 -1.01
CA GLY A 155 -20.19 1.30 -0.84
C GLY A 155 -19.03 1.17 -1.84
N CYS A 156 -19.12 0.26 -2.82
CA CYS A 156 -18.13 0.13 -3.89
C CYS A 156 -18.76 0.32 -5.28
N THR A 157 -17.98 0.90 -6.19
CA THR A 157 -18.34 1.05 -7.61
C THR A 157 -17.28 0.35 -8.45
N LEU A 158 -17.72 -0.52 -9.37
CA LEU A 158 -16.83 -1.13 -10.35
C LEU A 158 -16.23 -0.04 -11.24
N VAL A 159 -14.91 -0.01 -11.31
CA VAL A 159 -14.16 0.91 -12.19
C VAL A 159 -13.91 0.26 -13.54
N CYS A 160 -13.25 -0.91 -13.54
CA CYS A 160 -12.91 -1.65 -14.75
C CYS A 160 -12.43 -3.06 -14.38
N GLU A 161 -12.26 -3.90 -15.40
CA GLU A 161 -11.43 -5.09 -15.30
C GLU A 161 -9.95 -4.72 -15.25
N GLY A 162 -9.13 -5.59 -14.67
CA GLY A 162 -7.70 -5.41 -14.58
C GLY A 162 -6.98 -6.70 -14.28
N THR A 163 -5.66 -6.62 -14.22
CA THR A 163 -4.81 -7.75 -13.87
C THR A 163 -3.78 -7.39 -12.84
N VAL A 164 -3.37 -8.36 -12.05
CA VAL A 164 -2.24 -8.24 -11.11
C VAL A 164 -1.21 -9.32 -11.40
N GLN A 165 0.03 -9.05 -11.03
CA GLN A 165 1.07 -10.07 -11.04
C GLN A 165 0.88 -11.01 -9.85
N GLY A 166 0.90 -12.31 -10.09
CA GLY A 166 0.77 -13.35 -9.06
C GLY A 166 0.36 -14.69 -9.64
N ASP A 167 0.30 -15.68 -8.78
CA ASP A 167 -0.16 -17.02 -9.12
C ASP A 167 -1.49 -17.32 -8.42
N LEU A 168 -2.45 -17.89 -9.14
CA LEU A 168 -3.79 -18.20 -8.65
C LEU A 168 -3.91 -19.71 -8.38
N TYR A 169 -4.49 -20.06 -7.23
CA TYR A 169 -4.72 -21.44 -6.82
C TYR A 169 -6.17 -21.67 -6.41
N GLN A 170 -6.69 -22.87 -6.68
CA GLN A 170 -7.97 -23.30 -6.13
C GLN A 170 -7.77 -23.75 -4.68
N ILE A 171 -8.46 -23.10 -3.74
CA ILE A 171 -8.42 -23.46 -2.31
C ILE A 171 -9.56 -24.43 -2.00
N SER A 172 -10.77 -24.09 -2.39
CA SER A 172 -12.01 -24.86 -2.27
C SER A 172 -12.99 -24.38 -3.35
N ASP A 173 -14.09 -23.76 -2.95
CA ASP A 173 -15.05 -23.05 -3.79
C ASP A 173 -14.66 -21.55 -4.00
N TYR A 174 -13.44 -21.21 -3.68
CA TYR A 174 -12.84 -19.87 -3.87
C TYR A 174 -11.36 -19.99 -4.22
N PRO A 175 -10.81 -18.99 -4.91
CA PRO A 175 -9.39 -18.95 -5.27
C PRO A 175 -8.53 -18.30 -4.20
N GLY A 176 -7.23 -18.52 -4.29
CA GLY A 176 -6.20 -17.80 -3.52
C GLY A 176 -5.11 -17.28 -4.42
N LEU A 177 -4.89 -15.96 -4.37
CA LEU A 177 -3.77 -15.27 -5.01
C LEU A 177 -2.55 -15.34 -4.09
N VAL A 178 -1.39 -15.63 -4.66
CA VAL A 178 -0.09 -15.55 -3.96
C VAL A 178 0.92 -14.80 -4.81
N VAL A 179 2.00 -14.33 -4.18
CA VAL A 179 3.13 -13.75 -4.92
C VAL A 179 3.67 -14.78 -5.92
N GLY A 180 3.80 -14.37 -7.17
CA GLY A 180 4.21 -15.24 -8.27
C GLY A 180 4.54 -14.47 -9.53
N SER A 181 4.83 -15.19 -10.62
CA SER A 181 5.18 -14.59 -11.90
C SER A 181 4.07 -14.65 -12.95
N GLY A 182 2.92 -15.23 -12.60
CA GLY A 182 1.75 -15.29 -13.47
C GLY A 182 1.00 -13.96 -13.53
N THR A 183 -0.11 -13.98 -14.23
CA THR A 183 -1.04 -12.85 -14.34
C THR A 183 -2.42 -13.32 -13.89
N VAL A 184 -3.02 -12.60 -12.95
CA VAL A 184 -4.34 -12.92 -12.40
C VAL A 184 -5.33 -11.86 -12.81
N GLN A 185 -6.45 -12.30 -13.42
CA GLN A 185 -7.53 -11.43 -13.86
C GLN A 185 -8.49 -11.13 -12.70
N GLY A 186 -9.10 -9.96 -12.74
CA GLY A 186 -10.07 -9.56 -11.75
C GLY A 186 -10.69 -8.21 -12.04
N GLU A 187 -11.30 -7.64 -11.03
CA GLU A 187 -12.08 -6.40 -11.11
C GLU A 187 -11.54 -5.37 -10.12
N LEU A 188 -11.37 -4.14 -10.60
CA LEU A 188 -10.99 -2.98 -9.79
C LEU A 188 -12.24 -2.24 -9.34
N TYR A 189 -12.40 -2.07 -8.04
CA TYR A 189 -13.48 -1.29 -7.44
C TYR A 189 -12.94 -0.06 -6.74
N ARG A 190 -13.74 1.00 -6.73
CA ARG A 190 -13.52 2.20 -5.94
C ARG A 190 -14.50 2.26 -4.79
N ALA A 191 -13.99 2.43 -3.58
CA ALA A 191 -14.78 2.54 -2.37
C ALA A 191 -15.09 4.00 -2.03
N SER A 192 -16.31 4.28 -1.63
CA SER A 192 -16.71 5.61 -1.12
C SER A 192 -16.17 5.89 0.28
N ASP A 193 -16.04 4.83 1.10
CA ASP A 193 -15.45 4.85 2.44
C ASP A 193 -14.57 3.58 2.60
N MET A 194 -13.29 3.70 2.26
CA MET A 194 -12.36 2.58 2.30
C MET A 194 -12.19 2.00 3.71
N PHE A 195 -12.27 2.82 4.74
CA PHE A 195 -12.16 2.33 6.12
C PHE A 195 -13.25 1.30 6.45
N GLN A 196 -14.52 1.60 6.10
CA GLN A 196 -15.62 0.65 6.32
C GLN A 196 -15.51 -0.59 5.42
N ILE A 197 -15.11 -0.41 4.17
CA ILE A 197 -14.95 -1.51 3.22
C ILE A 197 -13.87 -2.48 3.70
N ILE A 198 -12.71 -1.98 4.11
CA ILE A 198 -11.61 -2.82 4.61
C ILE A 198 -12.01 -3.61 5.85
N GLN A 199 -12.72 -3.00 6.81
CA GLN A 199 -13.22 -3.70 7.99
C GLN A 199 -14.10 -4.91 7.61
N ARG A 200 -14.99 -4.73 6.64
CA ARG A 200 -15.87 -5.80 6.13
C ARG A 200 -15.10 -6.87 5.38
N LEU A 201 -14.23 -6.47 4.45
CA LEU A 201 -13.46 -7.42 3.65
C LEU A 201 -12.44 -8.19 4.50
N ASP A 202 -11.77 -7.57 5.45
CA ASP A 202 -10.86 -8.25 6.39
C ASP A 202 -11.59 -9.36 7.16
N TRP A 203 -12.83 -9.10 7.57
CA TRP A 203 -13.65 -10.13 8.23
C TRP A 203 -14.03 -11.28 7.29
N ILE A 204 -14.45 -10.98 6.05
CA ILE A 204 -14.84 -11.97 5.03
C ILE A 204 -13.66 -12.85 4.64
N GLU A 205 -12.49 -12.25 4.43
CA GLU A 205 -11.26 -12.90 4.00
C GLU A 205 -10.49 -13.55 5.16
N GLY A 206 -10.96 -13.36 6.40
CA GLY A 206 -10.24 -13.83 7.59
C GLY A 206 -8.84 -13.24 7.68
N ALA A 207 -8.69 -11.98 7.28
CA ALA A 207 -7.44 -11.24 7.36
C ALA A 207 -7.20 -10.77 8.80
N GLY A 208 -5.96 -10.80 9.24
CA GLY A 208 -5.58 -10.38 10.59
C GLY A 208 -5.44 -11.52 11.60
N GLY A 209 -4.97 -11.15 12.80
CA GLY A 209 -4.64 -12.10 13.84
C GLY A 209 -3.34 -12.88 13.60
N ALA A 210 -3.07 -13.86 14.46
CA ALA A 210 -1.80 -14.60 14.44
C ALA A 210 -1.71 -15.67 13.32
N ASN A 211 -2.83 -16.05 12.71
CA ASN A 211 -2.89 -17.10 11.68
C ASN A 211 -3.96 -16.78 10.61
N PRO A 212 -3.83 -15.69 9.88
CA PRO A 212 -4.84 -15.24 8.91
C PRO A 212 -5.01 -16.27 7.79
N LEU A 213 -6.20 -16.29 7.18
CA LEU A 213 -6.46 -17.07 5.97
C LEU A 213 -5.93 -16.33 4.74
N PHE A 214 -6.13 -15.00 4.71
CA PHE A 214 -5.54 -14.10 3.73
C PHE A 214 -4.80 -12.96 4.42
N ASN A 215 -3.80 -12.41 3.77
CA ASN A 215 -3.15 -11.16 4.13
C ASN A 215 -3.65 -10.06 3.21
N ARG A 216 -4.16 -8.95 3.77
CA ARG A 216 -4.37 -7.75 2.99
C ARG A 216 -3.02 -7.15 2.59
N VAL A 217 -2.88 -6.80 1.34
CA VAL A 217 -1.68 -6.20 0.74
C VAL A 217 -2.07 -4.97 -0.07
N ILE A 218 -1.09 -4.14 -0.42
CA ILE A 218 -1.22 -3.12 -1.45
C ILE A 218 -0.46 -3.63 -2.68
N GLN A 219 -1.12 -3.62 -3.84
CA GLN A 219 -0.58 -4.17 -5.08
C GLN A 219 -0.90 -3.26 -6.27
N GLU A 220 -0.05 -3.28 -7.29
CA GLU A 220 -0.30 -2.59 -8.53
C GLU A 220 -1.22 -3.42 -9.44
N VAL A 221 -2.26 -2.77 -9.93
CA VAL A 221 -3.24 -3.32 -10.87
C VAL A 221 -3.00 -2.70 -12.24
N THR A 222 -2.77 -3.52 -13.25
CA THR A 222 -2.69 -3.10 -14.65
C THR A 222 -4.08 -3.06 -15.24
N THR A 223 -4.48 -1.91 -15.79
CA THR A 223 -5.76 -1.69 -16.47
C THR A 223 -5.54 -1.15 -17.88
N GLU A 224 -6.57 -1.10 -18.69
CA GLU A 224 -6.51 -0.45 -20.01
C GLU A 224 -6.17 1.05 -19.94
N GLN A 225 -6.43 1.70 -18.81
CA GLN A 225 -6.16 3.13 -18.60
C GLN A 225 -4.80 3.41 -17.94
N GLY A 226 -4.03 2.37 -17.62
CA GLY A 226 -2.74 2.46 -16.94
C GLY A 226 -2.71 1.69 -15.62
N GLN A 227 -1.73 2.02 -14.80
CA GLN A 227 -1.49 1.33 -13.53
C GLN A 227 -2.18 2.05 -12.37
N VAL A 228 -2.79 1.27 -11.48
CA VAL A 228 -3.50 1.76 -10.28
C VAL A 228 -3.11 0.90 -9.10
N TRP A 229 -2.74 1.52 -7.98
CA TRP A 229 -2.48 0.79 -6.75
C TRP A 229 -3.78 0.57 -5.97
N ALA A 230 -3.97 -0.66 -5.48
CA ALA A 230 -5.18 -1.08 -4.80
C ALA A 230 -4.88 -2.03 -3.63
N TYR A 231 -5.79 -2.09 -2.65
CA TYR A 231 -5.80 -3.22 -1.73
C TYR A 231 -6.19 -4.50 -2.47
N ALA A 232 -5.53 -5.59 -2.10
CA ALA A 232 -5.85 -6.95 -2.53
C ALA A 232 -5.64 -7.91 -1.36
N TYR A 233 -6.09 -9.16 -1.52
CA TYR A 233 -5.96 -10.19 -0.50
C TYR A 233 -5.13 -11.35 -1.03
N HIS A 234 -4.00 -11.63 -0.39
CA HIS A 234 -3.13 -12.76 -0.74
C HIS A 234 -3.34 -13.92 0.23
N TYR A 235 -3.51 -15.12 -0.31
CA TYR A 235 -3.65 -16.34 0.49
C TYR A 235 -2.41 -16.57 1.35
N ALA A 236 -2.62 -16.83 2.64
CA ALA A 236 -1.56 -16.82 3.65
C ALA A 236 -1.10 -18.23 4.07
N LYS A 237 -1.58 -19.30 3.38
CA LYS A 237 -1.24 -20.68 3.70
C LYS A 237 -0.40 -21.31 2.60
N PRO A 238 0.29 -22.46 2.88
CA PRO A 238 1.03 -23.20 1.85
C PRO A 238 0.14 -23.63 0.69
N THR A 239 0.70 -23.60 -0.52
CA THR A 239 0.00 -23.95 -1.77
C THR A 239 0.49 -25.24 -2.44
N ASP A 240 1.46 -25.96 -1.82
CA ASP A 240 2.13 -27.13 -2.42
C ASP A 240 1.17 -28.25 -2.84
N SER A 241 0.03 -28.38 -2.18
CA SER A 241 -0.99 -29.40 -2.48
C SER A 241 -2.19 -28.88 -3.25
N LEU A 242 -2.18 -27.61 -3.65
CA LEU A 242 -3.32 -26.97 -4.30
C LEU A 242 -3.16 -26.97 -5.82
N GLU A 243 -4.29 -27.02 -6.53
CA GLU A 243 -4.29 -26.90 -7.98
C GLU A 243 -4.04 -25.45 -8.40
N LYS A 244 -3.01 -25.25 -9.24
CA LYS A 244 -2.71 -23.94 -9.81
C LYS A 244 -3.63 -23.66 -11.00
N ILE A 245 -4.30 -22.53 -10.98
CA ILE A 245 -5.14 -22.04 -12.07
C ILE A 245 -4.26 -21.33 -13.08
N ILE A 246 -3.82 -22.06 -14.10
CA ILE A 246 -2.83 -21.59 -15.08
C ILE A 246 -3.33 -20.40 -15.90
N SER A 247 -4.63 -20.32 -16.16
CA SER A 247 -5.24 -19.18 -16.86
C SER A 247 -5.15 -17.87 -16.06
N GLY A 248 -5.02 -17.97 -14.72
CA GLY A 248 -5.14 -16.82 -13.82
C GLY A 248 -6.54 -16.20 -13.77
N ASP A 249 -7.54 -16.90 -14.32
CA ASP A 249 -8.92 -16.44 -14.41
C ASP A 249 -9.84 -17.41 -13.67
N TRP A 250 -10.40 -16.94 -12.54
CA TRP A 250 -11.32 -17.72 -11.72
C TRP A 250 -12.67 -17.96 -12.40
N LEU A 251 -13.14 -17.01 -13.21
CA LEU A 251 -14.44 -17.15 -13.88
C LEU A 251 -14.40 -18.27 -14.91
N SER A 252 -13.40 -18.27 -15.79
CA SER A 252 -13.24 -19.32 -16.81
C SER A 252 -12.87 -20.68 -16.22
N PHE A 253 -12.31 -20.74 -15.03
CA PHE A 253 -12.01 -22.00 -14.34
C PHE A 253 -13.26 -22.69 -13.79
N ASN A 254 -14.33 -21.96 -13.51
CA ASN A 254 -15.58 -22.46 -12.94
C ASN A 254 -16.70 -22.68 -13.98
N GLU A 255 -16.45 -22.44 -15.27
CA GLU A 255 -17.35 -22.77 -16.37
C GLU A 255 -17.21 -24.26 -16.77
#